data_48cc0dcf1360236e32cca86a6e837611
#
_entry.id   48cc0dcf1360236e32cca86a6e837611
#
_cell.length_a   1.000
_cell.length_b   1.000
_cell.length_c   1.000
_cell.angle_alpha   90.00
_cell.angle_beta   90.00
_cell.angle_gamma   90.00
#
_symmetry.space_group_name_H-M   'P 1'
#
loop_
_entity.id
_entity.type
_entity.pdbx_description
1 polymer ?
#
loop_
_entity_poly.entity_id
_entity_poly.type
_entity_poly.pdbx_seq_one_letter_code
_entity_poly.pdbx_strand_id
1 'polypeptide(L)'
;MNWDLRTNAEDGSQRMLNALLPGTVVPAHHHPHSSETVICLCGRMDEVCYDSNGHETERFHLCPADGAYGCQVPAGVWHSVEVFEPSVIFEAKDGAYGKDGSELM
;
A
#
# COMPACT_ATOMS: atom_id res chain seq x y z
N MET A 1 7.35 1.09 10.72
CA MET A 1 8.78 1.18 10.37
C MET A 1 8.93 0.98 8.88
N ASN A 2 9.64 1.87 8.21
CA ASN A 2 9.85 1.83 6.77
C ASN A 2 11.32 1.55 6.46
N TRP A 3 11.55 0.72 5.47
CA TRP A 3 12.87 0.51 4.89
C TRP A 3 12.81 0.86 3.41
N ASP A 4 13.40 2.00 3.07
CA ASP A 4 13.42 2.53 1.71
C ASP A 4 14.52 1.82 0.91
N LEU A 5 14.14 1.21 -0.21
CA LEU A 5 15.04 0.47 -1.10
C LEU A 5 15.43 1.29 -2.33
N ARG A 6 15.07 2.55 -2.40
CA ARG A 6 15.47 3.41 -3.51
C ARG A 6 16.98 3.59 -3.56
N THR A 7 17.49 3.78 -4.76
CA THR A 7 18.92 4.09 -4.96
C THR A 7 19.28 5.46 -4.39
N ASN A 8 18.38 6.44 -4.57
CA ASN A 8 18.52 7.79 -4.04
C ASN A 8 17.14 8.47 -4.02
N ALA A 9 17.09 9.71 -3.54
CA ALA A 9 15.84 10.46 -3.37
C ALA A 9 15.13 10.79 -4.70
N GLU A 10 15.85 10.82 -5.80
CA GLU A 10 15.29 11.09 -7.14
C GLU A 10 14.98 9.82 -7.92
N ASP A 11 15.13 8.63 -7.32
CA ASP A 11 14.79 7.39 -7.97
C ASP A 11 13.32 7.40 -8.42
N GLY A 12 13.09 7.23 -9.71
CA GLY A 12 11.76 7.25 -10.30
C GLY A 12 10.93 5.99 -10.04
N SER A 13 11.43 5.07 -9.24
CA SER A 13 10.71 3.86 -8.86
C SER A 13 10.78 3.70 -7.35
N GLN A 14 9.64 3.87 -6.69
CA GLN A 14 9.54 3.68 -5.24
C GLN A 14 9.46 2.19 -4.92
N ARG A 15 10.33 1.74 -4.02
CA ARG A 15 10.35 0.36 -3.52
C ARG A 15 10.62 0.42 -2.02
N MET A 16 9.73 -0.15 -1.24
CA MET A 16 9.78 0.03 0.21
C MET A 16 9.30 -1.22 0.94
N LEU A 17 10.00 -1.60 2.00
CA LEU A 17 9.48 -2.52 3.01
C LEU A 17 8.84 -1.70 4.12
N ASN A 18 7.70 -2.16 4.59
CA ASN A 18 6.97 -1.48 5.66
C ASN A 18 6.46 -2.49 6.67
N ALA A 19 6.84 -2.31 7.93
CA ALA A 19 6.34 -3.13 9.03
C ALA A 19 5.13 -2.44 9.66
N LEU A 20 4.03 -3.17 9.75
CA LEU A 20 2.73 -2.66 10.21
C LEU A 20 2.25 -3.48 11.39
N LEU A 21 1.78 -2.79 12.43
CA LEU A 21 1.18 -3.43 13.61
C LEU A 21 -0.34 -3.29 13.58
N PRO A 22 -1.07 -4.22 14.23
CA PRO A 22 -2.51 -4.05 14.43
C PRO A 22 -2.81 -2.71 15.08
N GLY A 23 -3.89 -2.06 14.63
CA GLY A 23 -4.25 -0.73 15.09
C GLY A 23 -3.56 0.41 14.38
N THR A 24 -2.63 0.12 13.45
CA THR A 24 -2.04 1.15 12.60
C THR A 24 -3.15 1.84 11.79
N VAL A 25 -3.16 3.15 11.83
CA VAL A 25 -4.08 3.97 11.04
C VAL A 25 -3.31 4.60 9.89
N VAL A 26 -3.69 4.23 8.67
CA VAL A 26 -3.16 4.83 7.45
C VAL A 26 -4.31 5.62 6.82
N PRO A 27 -4.19 6.94 6.68
CA PRO A 27 -5.25 7.71 6.02
C PRO A 27 -5.49 7.21 4.59
N ALA A 28 -6.74 7.16 4.18
CA ALA A 28 -7.07 6.82 2.80
C ALA A 28 -6.42 7.85 1.87
N HIS A 29 -5.75 7.38 0.84
CA HIS A 29 -5.00 8.21 -0.10
C HIS A 29 -5.05 7.58 -1.50
N HIS A 30 -4.64 8.34 -2.49
CA HIS A 30 -4.50 7.83 -3.85
C HIS A 30 -3.25 8.38 -4.52
N HIS A 31 -2.79 7.65 -5.53
CA HIS A 31 -1.67 8.04 -6.39
C HIS A 31 -2.24 8.28 -7.78
N PRO A 32 -2.43 9.55 -8.23
CA PRO A 32 -3.20 9.83 -9.44
C PRO A 32 -2.63 9.23 -10.72
N HIS A 33 -1.31 9.05 -10.77
CA HIS A 33 -0.61 8.69 -12.01
C HIS A 33 0.11 7.34 -11.95
N SER A 34 0.03 6.63 -10.82
CA SER A 34 0.78 5.40 -10.63
C SER A 34 -0.08 4.31 -10.02
N SER A 35 0.02 3.10 -10.53
CA SER A 35 -0.49 1.93 -9.83
C SER A 35 0.52 1.52 -8.76
N GLU A 36 0.06 0.80 -7.75
CA GLU A 36 0.89 0.31 -6.65
C GLU A 36 0.78 -1.19 -6.55
N THR A 37 1.92 -1.87 -6.44
CA THR A 37 1.99 -3.29 -6.12
C THR A 37 2.23 -3.44 -4.62
N VAL A 38 1.41 -4.23 -3.96
CA VAL A 38 1.55 -4.55 -2.54
C VAL A 38 1.69 -6.05 -2.38
N ILE A 39 2.80 -6.48 -1.78
CA ILE A 39 3.06 -7.90 -1.48
C ILE A 39 3.20 -8.04 0.04
N CYS A 40 2.40 -8.91 0.64
CA CYS A 40 2.51 -9.23 2.05
C CYS A 40 3.52 -10.36 2.23
N LEU A 41 4.59 -10.10 2.99
CA LEU A 41 5.66 -11.07 3.21
C LEU A 41 5.36 -11.96 4.42
N CYS A 42 4.68 -11.43 5.42
CA CYS A 42 4.23 -12.16 6.60
C CYS A 42 3.08 -11.42 7.26
N GLY A 43 2.32 -12.14 8.08
CA GLY A 43 1.22 -11.56 8.82
C GLY A 43 -0.13 -11.74 8.15
N ARG A 44 -1.08 -10.89 8.53
CA ARG A 44 -2.44 -10.89 7.99
C ARG A 44 -2.98 -9.47 8.00
N MET A 45 -3.36 -8.99 6.83
CA MET A 45 -3.87 -7.64 6.65
C MET A 45 -4.79 -7.56 5.43
N ASP A 46 -5.55 -6.47 5.36
CA ASP A 46 -6.35 -6.15 4.19
C ASP A 46 -5.84 -4.88 3.55
N GLU A 47 -5.80 -4.85 2.22
CA GLU A 47 -5.72 -3.63 1.43
C GLU A 47 -7.14 -3.26 1.04
N VAL A 48 -7.59 -2.06 1.39
CA VAL A 48 -8.97 -1.63 1.25
C VAL A 48 -9.05 -0.49 0.26
N CYS A 49 -9.90 -0.63 -0.75
CA CYS A 49 -10.13 0.40 -1.77
C CYS A 49 -11.46 1.09 -1.53
N TYR A 50 -11.51 2.39 -1.88
CA TYR A 50 -12.69 3.23 -1.67
C TYR A 50 -13.01 4.02 -2.93
N ASP A 51 -14.27 4.43 -3.06
CA ASP A 51 -14.64 5.45 -4.05
C ASP A 51 -14.32 6.86 -3.50
N SER A 52 -14.55 7.90 -4.30
CA SER A 52 -14.26 9.28 -3.92
C SER A 52 -15.14 9.80 -2.78
N ASN A 53 -16.21 9.10 -2.45
CA ASN A 53 -17.11 9.42 -1.34
C ASN A 53 -16.74 8.69 -0.05
N GLY A 54 -15.68 7.90 -0.08
CA GLY A 54 -15.22 7.15 1.09
C GLY A 54 -15.92 5.82 1.31
N HIS A 55 -16.70 5.34 0.35
CA HIS A 55 -17.36 4.04 0.45
C HIS A 55 -16.40 2.94 -0.01
N GLU A 56 -16.29 1.87 0.77
CA GLU A 56 -15.46 0.71 0.42
C GLU A 56 -16.02 0.06 -0.83
N THR A 57 -15.14 -0.15 -1.82
CA THR A 57 -15.49 -0.78 -3.10
C THR A 57 -14.90 -2.16 -3.25
N GLU A 58 -13.71 -2.40 -2.69
CA GLU A 58 -13.01 -3.66 -2.81
C GLU A 58 -12.07 -3.85 -1.62
N ARG A 59 -11.89 -5.11 -1.24
CA ARG A 59 -11.01 -5.45 -0.12
C ARG A 59 -10.23 -6.72 -0.48
N PHE A 60 -8.91 -6.63 -0.40
CA PHE A 60 -8.01 -7.74 -0.66
C PHE A 60 -7.49 -8.26 0.66
N HIS A 61 -7.84 -9.50 1.00
CA HIS A 61 -7.27 -10.19 2.17
C HIS A 61 -5.89 -10.72 1.81
N LEU A 62 -4.85 -10.21 2.49
CA LEU A 62 -3.48 -10.64 2.27
C LEU A 62 -3.00 -11.43 3.47
N CYS A 63 -2.71 -12.70 3.23
CA CYS A 63 -2.25 -13.64 4.25
C CYS A 63 -1.39 -14.71 3.57
N PRO A 64 -0.04 -14.61 3.63
CA PRO A 64 0.83 -15.61 2.98
C PRO A 64 0.57 -17.04 3.43
N ALA A 65 0.18 -17.25 4.69
CA ALA A 65 -0.15 -18.57 5.20
C ALA A 65 -1.32 -19.22 4.45
N ASP A 66 -2.21 -18.41 3.86
CA ASP A 66 -3.35 -18.88 3.06
C ASP A 66 -3.06 -18.81 1.55
N GLY A 67 -1.85 -18.45 1.16
CA GLY A 67 -1.47 -18.31 -0.25
C GLY A 67 -1.94 -17.00 -0.90
N ALA A 68 -2.45 -16.05 -0.13
CA ALA A 68 -2.90 -14.75 -0.60
C ALA A 68 -1.78 -13.72 -0.39
N TYR A 69 -0.96 -13.50 -1.41
CA TYR A 69 0.30 -12.78 -1.25
C TYR A 69 0.21 -11.30 -1.55
N GLY A 70 -0.58 -10.89 -2.51
CA GLY A 70 -0.52 -9.49 -2.92
C GLY A 70 -1.67 -9.04 -3.80
N CYS A 71 -1.64 -7.75 -4.11
CA CYS A 71 -2.64 -7.13 -4.97
C CYS A 71 -2.02 -5.94 -5.71
N GLN A 72 -2.76 -5.45 -6.71
CA GLN A 72 -2.49 -4.22 -7.42
C GLN A 72 -3.54 -3.20 -7.06
N VAL A 73 -3.11 -1.99 -6.72
CA VAL A 73 -4.00 -0.84 -6.54
C VAL A 73 -3.86 0.03 -7.79
N PRO A 74 -4.89 0.15 -8.64
CA PRO A 74 -4.81 0.95 -9.85
C PRO A 74 -4.56 2.42 -9.56
N ALA A 75 -3.97 3.14 -10.53
CA ALA A 75 -3.79 4.58 -10.44
C ALA A 75 -5.13 5.27 -10.15
N GLY A 76 -5.11 6.25 -9.26
CA GLY A 76 -6.29 7.04 -8.91
C GLY A 76 -7.25 6.39 -7.92
N VAL A 77 -7.02 5.17 -7.50
CA VAL A 77 -7.90 4.48 -6.56
C VAL A 77 -7.52 4.84 -5.12
N TRP A 78 -8.50 5.34 -4.36
CA TRP A 78 -8.34 5.62 -2.93
C TRP A 78 -8.17 4.32 -2.18
N HIS A 79 -7.17 4.24 -1.29
CA HIS A 79 -6.89 3.02 -0.56
C HIS A 79 -6.27 3.27 0.81
N SER A 80 -6.36 2.25 1.65
CA SER A 80 -5.80 2.20 2.99
C SER A 80 -5.56 0.74 3.37
N VAL A 81 -5.14 0.51 4.59
CA VAL A 81 -4.88 -0.83 5.11
C VAL A 81 -5.62 -1.06 6.42
N GLU A 82 -5.94 -2.33 6.70
CA GLU A 82 -6.40 -2.78 8.00
C GLU A 82 -5.54 -3.97 8.41
N VAL A 83 -4.87 -3.88 9.56
CA VAL A 83 -3.86 -4.84 9.97
C VAL A 83 -4.41 -5.68 11.13
N PHE A 84 -4.44 -7.00 10.97
CA PHE A 84 -4.97 -7.94 11.97
C PHE A 84 -3.89 -8.60 12.80
N GLU A 85 -2.72 -8.81 12.21
CA GLU A 85 -1.54 -9.36 12.86
C GLU A 85 -0.32 -8.54 12.44
N PRO A 86 0.78 -8.54 13.23
CA PRO A 86 2.00 -7.86 12.77
C PRO A 86 2.38 -8.34 11.37
N SER A 87 2.53 -7.40 10.45
CA SER A 87 2.72 -7.69 9.04
C SER A 87 3.88 -6.91 8.47
N VAL A 88 4.52 -7.49 7.46
CA VAL A 88 5.53 -6.80 6.66
C VAL A 88 5.08 -6.85 5.22
N ILE A 89 5.04 -5.68 4.58
CA ILE A 89 4.68 -5.57 3.17
C ILE A 89 5.84 -5.01 2.36
N PHE A 90 5.88 -5.39 1.09
CA PHE A 90 6.71 -4.76 0.08
C PHE A 90 5.79 -3.96 -0.84
N GLU A 91 6.12 -2.69 -1.02
CA GLU A 91 5.37 -1.78 -1.88
C GLU A 91 6.24 -1.32 -3.03
N ALA A 92 5.72 -1.35 -4.25
CA ALA A 92 6.40 -0.85 -5.43
C ALA A 92 5.45 0.05 -6.23
N LYS A 93 5.96 1.19 -6.66
CA LYS A 93 5.18 2.20 -7.36
C LYS A 93 6.11 3.08 -8.18
N ASP A 94 5.68 3.48 -9.38
CA ASP A 94 6.42 4.45 -10.18
C ASP A 94 6.30 5.86 -9.58
N GLY A 95 7.32 6.66 -9.81
CA GLY A 95 7.40 8.03 -9.28
C GLY A 95 8.25 8.11 -8.03
N ALA A 96 8.97 9.23 -7.88
CA ALA A 96 9.77 9.48 -6.68
C ALA A 96 8.85 9.71 -5.48
N TYR A 97 9.24 9.20 -4.32
CA TYR A 97 8.48 9.37 -3.08
C TYR A 97 8.21 10.85 -2.80
N GLY A 98 6.94 11.17 -2.51
CA GLY A 98 6.51 12.54 -2.26
C GLY A 98 6.38 13.41 -3.49
N LYS A 99 6.68 12.89 -4.69
CA LYS A 99 6.63 13.64 -5.96
C LYS A 99 5.68 12.99 -6.96
N ASP A 100 4.90 12.02 -6.54
CA ASP A 100 4.00 11.26 -7.39
C ASP A 100 2.58 11.84 -7.45
N GLY A 101 2.36 13.00 -6.82
CA GLY A 101 1.05 13.64 -6.77
C GLY A 101 0.07 13.00 -5.80
N SER A 102 0.54 12.16 -4.87
CA SER A 102 -0.32 11.49 -3.88
C SER A 102 -1.15 12.51 -3.09
N GLU A 103 -2.41 12.18 -2.87
CA GLU A 103 -3.37 13.03 -2.14
C GLU A 103 -4.06 12.22 -1.04
N LEU A 104 -4.46 12.91 0.03
CA LEU A 104 -5.27 12.34 1.11
C LEU A 104 -6.76 12.60 0.86
N MET A 105 -7.55 11.64 1.26
CA MET A 105 -9.01 11.75 1.22
C MET A 105 -9.51 12.73 2.29
#